data_1a896028d30973c2eb7e21ca288c8028
#
_entry.id   1a896028d30973c2eb7e21ca288c8028
#
_cell.length_a   1.000
_cell.length_b   1.000
_cell.length_c   1.000
_cell.angle_alpha   90.00
_cell.angle_beta   90.00
_cell.angle_gamma   90.00
#
_symmetry.space_group_name_H-M   'P 1'
#
loop_
_entity.id
_entity.type
_entity.pdbx_description
1 polymer ?
#
loop_
_entity_poly.entity_id
_entity_poly.type
_entity_poly.pdbx_seq_one_letter_code
_entity_poly.pdbx_strand_id
1 'polypeptide(L)'
;GLAAGTYTVTVTDANGCTATRSFTITAPAAIATTASAQTNIACFGGTNGSATVSATGGTGPYTYSWSPSGGTAATATGLAAGTYTVTVTDANGCTATRAFTIT
;
A
#
# COMPACT_ATOMS: atom_id res chain seq x y z
N GLY A 1 -9.21 -4.39 -18.46
CA GLY A 1 -8.22 -3.35 -18.31
C GLY A 1 -6.98 -3.59 -19.12
N LEU A 2 -6.29 -2.51 -19.41
CA LEU A 2 -5.05 -2.56 -20.16
C LEU A 2 -3.86 -2.55 -19.19
N ALA A 3 -2.84 -3.36 -19.48
CA ALA A 3 -1.59 -3.29 -18.76
C ALA A 3 -0.87 -1.98 -19.09
N ALA A 4 0.11 -1.60 -18.27
CA ALA A 4 0.91 -0.41 -18.55
C ALA A 4 1.64 -0.55 -19.87
N GLY A 5 1.71 0.54 -20.62
CA GLY A 5 2.37 0.55 -21.93
C GLY A 5 1.78 1.60 -22.84
N THR A 6 2.28 1.66 -24.06
CA THR A 6 1.78 2.57 -25.08
C THR A 6 0.95 1.79 -26.06
N TYR A 7 -0.27 2.27 -26.31
CA TYR A 7 -1.23 1.63 -27.21
C TYR A 7 -1.57 2.61 -28.33
N THR A 8 -1.64 2.10 -29.54
CA THR A 8 -1.97 2.90 -30.72
C THR A 8 -3.21 2.33 -31.38
N VAL A 9 -4.19 3.20 -31.66
CA VAL A 9 -5.36 2.84 -32.44
C VAL A 9 -5.26 3.46 -33.83
N THR A 10 -5.58 2.69 -34.86
CA THR A 10 -5.62 3.16 -36.24
C THR A 10 -7.07 3.11 -36.69
N VAL A 11 -7.57 4.24 -37.19
CA VAL A 11 -8.93 4.36 -37.71
C VAL A 11 -8.83 4.57 -39.23
N THR A 12 -9.54 3.76 -40.00
CA THR A 12 -9.59 3.85 -41.46
C THR A 12 -11.01 4.14 -41.88
N ASP A 13 -11.22 5.16 -42.72
CA ASP A 13 -12.55 5.45 -43.23
C ASP A 13 -12.82 4.70 -44.55
N ALA A 14 -14.02 4.93 -45.12
CA ALA A 14 -14.43 4.24 -46.34
C ALA A 14 -13.61 4.62 -47.57
N ASN A 15 -12.91 5.76 -47.52
CA ASN A 15 -12.08 6.23 -48.62
C ASN A 15 -10.62 5.77 -48.52
N GLY A 16 -10.30 4.97 -47.48
CA GLY A 16 -8.95 4.51 -47.23
C GLY A 16 -8.07 5.50 -46.49
N CYS A 17 -8.61 6.62 -46.01
CA CYS A 17 -7.86 7.56 -45.20
C CYS A 17 -7.70 6.99 -43.79
N THR A 18 -6.52 7.15 -43.26
CA THR A 18 -6.21 6.63 -41.91
C THR A 18 -5.79 7.73 -40.96
N ALA A 19 -6.12 7.56 -39.71
CA ALA A 19 -5.65 8.41 -38.62
C ALA A 19 -5.23 7.52 -37.47
N THR A 20 -4.20 7.91 -36.77
CA THR A 20 -3.69 7.14 -35.64
C THR A 20 -3.68 8.00 -34.38
N ARG A 21 -3.86 7.35 -33.25
CA ARG A 21 -3.77 8.01 -31.94
C ARG A 21 -3.08 7.11 -30.96
N SER A 22 -2.15 7.70 -30.24
CA SER A 22 -1.39 6.96 -29.22
C SER A 22 -1.92 7.29 -27.83
N PHE A 23 -2.03 6.27 -26.99
CA PHE A 23 -2.42 6.40 -25.59
C PHE A 23 -1.36 5.75 -24.73
N THR A 24 -0.95 6.45 -23.69
CA THR A 24 -0.02 5.88 -22.72
C THR A 24 -0.78 5.54 -21.45
N ILE A 25 -0.73 4.27 -21.09
CA ILE A 25 -1.33 3.78 -19.85
C ILE A 25 -0.20 3.60 -18.85
N THR A 26 -0.31 4.30 -17.72
CA THR A 26 0.68 4.19 -16.66
C THR A 26 0.11 3.35 -15.52
N ALA A 27 0.98 2.51 -14.94
CA ALA A 27 0.60 1.75 -13.75
C ALA A 27 0.62 2.67 -12.53
N PRO A 28 -0.29 2.46 -11.54
CA PRO A 28 -0.18 3.19 -10.28
C PRO A 28 1.16 2.90 -9.62
N ALA A 29 1.70 3.89 -8.92
CA ALA A 29 2.95 3.70 -8.19
C ALA A 29 2.72 2.69 -7.06
N ALA A 30 3.69 1.80 -6.85
CA ALA A 30 3.61 0.82 -5.78
C ALA A 30 3.79 1.50 -4.43
N ILE A 31 3.03 1.03 -3.43
CA ILE A 31 3.20 1.50 -2.06
C ILE A 31 4.46 0.87 -1.49
N ALA A 32 5.33 1.69 -0.93
CA ALA A 32 6.48 1.22 -0.16
C ALA A 32 6.17 1.42 1.32
N THR A 33 6.38 0.41 2.13
CA THR A 33 6.18 0.49 3.58
C THR A 33 7.51 0.33 4.28
N THR A 34 7.70 1.11 5.35
CA THR A 34 8.90 1.02 6.19
C THR A 34 8.47 0.99 7.65
N ALA A 35 9.27 0.31 8.48
CA ALA A 35 9.10 0.37 9.92
C ALA A 35 9.65 1.70 10.39
N SER A 36 8.76 2.61 10.80
CA SER A 36 9.15 3.95 11.25
C SER A 36 9.62 3.93 12.70
N ALA A 37 8.92 3.16 13.55
CA ALA A 37 9.29 3.06 14.96
C ALA A 37 8.68 1.77 15.52
N GLN A 38 9.32 1.23 16.55
CA GLN A 38 8.82 0.07 17.27
C GLN A 38 9.29 0.15 18.71
N THR A 39 8.38 -0.12 19.64
CA THR A 39 8.68 -0.23 21.05
C THR A 39 8.29 -1.61 21.54
N ASN A 40 9.25 -2.34 22.08
CA ASN A 40 8.99 -3.64 22.68
C ASN A 40 8.41 -3.46 24.08
N ILE A 41 7.77 -4.52 24.59
CA ILE A 41 7.18 -4.46 25.93
C ILE A 41 8.30 -4.35 26.97
N ALA A 42 8.04 -3.55 28.02
CA ALA A 42 9.03 -3.32 29.07
C ALA A 42 9.09 -4.44 30.09
N CYS A 43 7.95 -5.14 30.31
CA CYS A 43 7.85 -6.19 31.30
C CYS A 43 7.25 -7.43 30.68
N PHE A 44 7.71 -8.59 31.09
CA PHE A 44 7.16 -9.85 30.63
C PHE A 44 5.65 -9.90 30.85
N GLY A 45 4.90 -10.25 29.83
CA GLY A 45 3.44 -10.27 29.90
C GLY A 45 2.78 -8.91 29.79
N GLY A 46 3.56 -7.85 29.55
CA GLY A 46 3.00 -6.51 29.39
C GLY A 46 2.32 -6.31 28.05
N THR A 47 1.62 -5.19 27.91
CA THR A 47 0.92 -4.81 26.69
C THR A 47 1.24 -3.38 26.28
N ASN A 48 2.45 -2.94 26.54
CA ASN A 48 2.87 -1.57 26.21
C ASN A 48 3.74 -1.48 24.95
N GLY A 49 3.73 -2.51 24.12
CA GLY A 49 4.41 -2.47 22.84
C GLY A 49 3.70 -1.56 21.86
N SER A 50 4.44 -1.06 20.90
CA SER A 50 3.88 -0.24 19.83
C SER A 50 4.67 -0.44 18.55
N ALA A 51 4.04 -0.14 17.42
CA ALA A 51 4.69 -0.17 16.12
C ALA A 51 4.10 0.92 15.25
N THR A 52 4.95 1.55 14.45
CA THR A 52 4.52 2.60 13.52
C THR A 52 5.02 2.23 12.13
N VAL A 53 4.12 2.27 11.14
CA VAL A 53 4.46 2.06 9.74
C VAL A 53 4.43 3.39 9.01
N SER A 54 5.37 3.57 8.09
CA SER A 54 5.38 4.68 7.14
C SER A 54 5.09 4.14 5.76
N ALA A 55 4.19 4.80 5.04
CA ALA A 55 3.87 4.45 3.66
C ALA A 55 4.26 5.58 2.73
N THR A 56 4.87 5.22 1.60
CA THR A 56 5.27 6.18 0.55
C THR A 56 4.93 5.57 -0.80
N GLY A 57 4.95 6.40 -1.84
CA GLY A 57 4.50 5.98 -3.15
C GLY A 57 2.99 5.86 -3.19
N GLY A 58 2.44 5.29 -4.26
CA GLY A 58 1.01 5.16 -4.42
C GLY A 58 0.30 6.51 -4.44
N THR A 59 -0.98 6.49 -4.16
CA THR A 59 -1.82 7.70 -4.12
C THR A 59 -2.48 7.80 -2.76
N GLY A 60 -2.19 8.87 -2.01
CA GLY A 60 -2.86 9.12 -0.74
C GLY A 60 -4.33 9.45 -0.93
N PRO A 61 -5.17 9.39 0.10
CA PRO A 61 -4.79 8.98 1.46
C PRO A 61 -4.61 7.47 1.59
N TYR A 62 -3.86 7.09 2.63
CA TYR A 62 -3.65 5.68 2.95
C TYR A 62 -4.57 5.25 4.08
N THR A 63 -5.01 4.01 4.03
CA THR A 63 -5.72 3.37 5.14
C THR A 63 -4.87 2.21 5.65
N TYR A 64 -5.01 1.92 6.95
CA TYR A 64 -4.20 0.92 7.63
C TYR A 64 -5.11 -0.07 8.33
N SER A 65 -4.68 -1.32 8.37
CA SER A 65 -5.40 -2.36 9.11
C SER A 65 -4.38 -3.27 9.76
N TRP A 66 -4.41 -3.38 11.07
CA TRP A 66 -3.49 -4.20 11.84
C TRP A 66 -4.17 -5.52 12.23
N SER A 67 -3.43 -6.60 12.19
CA SER A 67 -3.92 -7.93 12.51
C SER A 67 -2.86 -8.66 13.34
N PRO A 68 -3.23 -9.38 14.38
CA PRO A 68 -4.59 -9.68 14.84
C PRO A 68 -5.27 -8.53 15.61
N SER A 69 -4.52 -7.51 16.03
CA SER A 69 -5.05 -6.34 16.70
C SER A 69 -4.13 -5.15 16.45
N GLY A 70 -4.55 -3.95 16.79
CA GLY A 70 -3.75 -2.74 16.65
C GLY A 70 -4.52 -1.58 16.05
N GLY A 71 -5.71 -1.81 15.51
CA GLY A 71 -6.56 -0.75 15.02
C GLY A 71 -6.34 -0.41 13.55
N THR A 72 -6.63 0.84 13.20
CA THR A 72 -6.61 1.30 11.81
C THR A 72 -5.82 2.60 11.64
N ALA A 73 -4.88 2.89 12.53
CA ALA A 73 -4.00 4.04 12.44
C ALA A 73 -2.60 3.60 11.98
N ALA A 74 -1.77 4.56 11.59
CA ALA A 74 -0.39 4.26 11.21
C ALA A 74 0.43 3.72 12.39
N THR A 75 0.00 4.01 13.62
CA THR A 75 0.64 3.52 14.83
C THR A 75 -0.30 2.60 15.57
N ALA A 76 0.16 1.41 15.90
CA ALA A 76 -0.53 0.48 16.78
C ALA A 76 0.11 0.56 18.16
N THR A 77 -0.71 0.60 19.20
CA THR A 77 -0.26 0.70 20.59
C THR A 77 -0.93 -0.36 21.44
N GLY A 78 -0.44 -0.51 22.66
CA GLY A 78 -1.02 -1.51 23.57
C GLY A 78 -0.78 -2.93 23.13
N LEU A 79 0.34 -3.21 22.49
CA LEU A 79 0.62 -4.51 21.90
C LEU A 79 1.34 -5.42 22.90
N ALA A 80 0.84 -6.66 23.00
CA ALA A 80 1.54 -7.72 23.70
C ALA A 80 2.61 -8.32 22.79
N ALA A 81 3.46 -9.17 23.33
CA ALA A 81 4.45 -9.87 22.52
C ALA A 81 3.77 -10.71 21.44
N GLY A 82 4.28 -10.66 20.23
CA GLY A 82 3.71 -11.40 19.11
C GLY A 82 4.02 -10.75 17.78
N THR A 83 3.54 -11.34 16.71
CA THR A 83 3.72 -10.80 15.36
C THR A 83 2.43 -10.10 14.92
N TYR A 84 2.59 -8.88 14.44
CA TYR A 84 1.49 -8.05 13.95
C TYR A 84 1.77 -7.67 12.51
N THR A 85 0.74 -7.74 11.68
CA THR A 85 0.85 -7.37 10.27
C THR A 85 -0.06 -6.19 10.01
N VAL A 86 0.49 -5.15 9.39
CA VAL A 86 -0.30 -4.01 8.94
C VAL A 86 -0.48 -4.12 7.43
N THR A 87 -1.71 -3.89 6.97
CA THR A 87 -2.02 -3.77 5.55
C THR A 87 -2.30 -2.31 5.25
N VAL A 88 -1.56 -1.74 4.31
CA VAL A 88 -1.74 -0.36 3.88
C VAL A 88 -2.42 -0.37 2.53
N THR A 89 -3.49 0.38 2.40
CA THR A 89 -4.24 0.51 1.14
C THR A 89 -4.27 1.97 0.73
N ASP A 90 -3.98 2.24 -0.53
CA ASP A 90 -4.04 3.62 -1.05
C ASP A 90 -5.41 3.93 -1.65
N ALA A 91 -5.57 5.16 -2.18
CA ALA A 91 -6.84 5.61 -2.73
C ALA A 91 -7.23 4.84 -4.00
N ASN A 92 -6.28 4.21 -4.67
CA ASN A 92 -6.53 3.41 -5.88
C ASN A 92 -6.78 1.94 -5.59
N GLY A 93 -6.76 1.53 -4.31
CA GLY A 93 -6.95 0.15 -3.93
C GLY A 93 -5.68 -0.70 -3.96
N CYS A 94 -4.53 -0.11 -4.21
CA CYS A 94 -3.26 -0.83 -4.11
C CYS A 94 -2.93 -1.11 -2.66
N THR A 95 -2.39 -2.29 -2.38
CA THR A 95 -2.10 -2.71 -1.00
C THR A 95 -0.65 -3.11 -0.84
N ALA A 96 -0.14 -2.94 0.37
CA ALA A 96 1.16 -3.44 0.80
C ALA A 96 1.05 -3.86 2.26
N THR A 97 1.86 -4.83 2.64
CA THR A 97 1.84 -5.35 4.01
C THR A 97 3.22 -5.25 4.64
N ARG A 98 3.23 -5.14 5.96
CA ARG A 98 4.45 -5.16 6.74
C ARG A 98 4.22 -5.86 8.06
N ALA A 99 5.16 -6.70 8.44
CA ALA A 99 5.08 -7.44 9.69
C ALA A 99 6.00 -6.81 10.74
N PHE A 100 5.53 -6.79 11.99
CA PHE A 100 6.30 -6.34 13.15
C PHE A 100 6.25 -7.44 14.19
N THR A 101 7.39 -7.70 14.82
CA THR A 101 7.47 -8.64 15.94
C THR A 101 7.77 -7.86 17.22
N ILE A 102 6.86 -7.92 18.17
CA ILE A 102 6.99 -7.27 19.47
C ILE A 102 7.52 -8.31 20.45
N THR A 103 8.59 -8.00 21.11
CA THR A 103 9.25 -8.90 22.08
C THR A 103 9.30 -8.32 23.47
#